data_7b8812d2bc7e57a64a7c6b34c35b9705
#
_entry.id   7b8812d2bc7e57a64a7c6b34c35b9705
#
_cell.length_a   1.000
_cell.length_b   1.000
_cell.length_c   1.000
_cell.angle_alpha   90.00
_cell.angle_beta   90.00
_cell.angle_gamma   90.00
#
_symmetry.space_group_name_H-M   'P 1'
#
loop_
_entity.id
_entity.type
_entity.pdbx_description
1 polymer ?
#
loop_
_entity_poly.entity_id
_entity_poly.type
_entity_poly.pdbx_seq_one_letter_code
_entity_poly.pdbx_strand_id
1 'polypeptide(L)'
;MERKMRILILCTGNSCRSQMAHGVLQSLDPNLEVFSAGTKPTEKVNPKAVKVMNEIGIDISGHVPHNVAYYTDESWDYVITVCGGAKETCPVFNRKVGKRIHIGFDDPSEIQGEEETVLHEFRKTRDEIKEQFTKFYNDNLR
;
A
#
# COMPACT_ATOMS: atom_id res chain seq x y z
N MET A 1 -5.48 22.53 -16.83
CA MET A 1 -5.27 21.10 -16.51
C MET A 1 -5.32 20.91 -15.01
N GLU A 2 -6.10 19.95 -14.57
CA GLU A 2 -6.19 19.62 -13.16
C GLU A 2 -4.94 18.88 -12.72
N ARG A 3 -4.45 19.21 -11.52
CA ARG A 3 -3.34 18.50 -10.91
C ARG A 3 -3.83 17.12 -10.44
N LYS A 4 -3.05 16.10 -10.73
CA LYS A 4 -3.37 14.75 -10.22
C LYS A 4 -3.13 14.68 -8.72
N MET A 5 -4.01 13.95 -8.04
CA MET A 5 -3.83 13.67 -6.62
C MET A 5 -2.68 12.70 -6.43
N ARG A 6 -1.79 13.03 -5.52
CA ARG A 6 -0.60 12.23 -5.22
C ARG A 6 -0.74 11.56 -3.85
N ILE A 7 -0.63 10.25 -3.84
CA ILE A 7 -0.86 9.44 -2.65
C ILE A 7 0.31 8.49 -2.43
N LEU A 8 0.89 8.55 -1.23
CA LEU A 8 1.97 7.65 -0.84
C LEU A 8 1.46 6.70 0.25
N ILE A 9 1.61 5.41 0.02
CA ILE A 9 1.19 4.36 0.96
C ILE A 9 2.44 3.76 1.60
N LEU A 10 2.50 3.75 2.91
CA LEU A 10 3.66 3.32 3.67
C LEU A 10 3.41 2.07 4.49
N CYS A 11 4.38 1.16 4.44
CA CYS A 11 4.45 -0.04 5.27
C CYS A 11 5.90 -0.19 5.71
N THR A 12 6.23 -1.23 6.46
CA THR A 12 7.62 -1.45 6.85
C THR A 12 8.43 -2.01 5.68
N GLY A 13 8.03 -3.17 5.15
CA GLY A 13 8.79 -3.86 4.09
C GLY A 13 8.45 -3.46 2.68
N ASN A 14 7.32 -2.80 2.45
CA ASN A 14 6.79 -2.49 1.11
C ASN A 14 6.73 -3.75 0.22
N SER A 15 6.42 -4.89 0.82
CA SER A 15 6.40 -6.17 0.11
C SER A 15 5.02 -6.79 0.02
N CYS A 16 4.09 -6.40 0.87
CA CYS A 16 2.78 -7.04 0.97
C CYS A 16 1.65 -6.02 1.09
N ARG A 17 1.35 -5.54 2.31
CA ARG A 17 0.17 -4.69 2.57
C ARG A 17 0.16 -3.40 1.75
N SER A 18 1.26 -2.66 1.72
CA SER A 18 1.32 -1.41 0.96
C SER A 18 1.29 -1.64 -0.54
N GLN A 19 1.86 -2.74 -1.03
CA GLN A 19 1.81 -3.07 -2.46
C GLN A 19 0.40 -3.47 -2.88
N MET A 20 -0.31 -4.24 -2.06
CA MET A 20 -1.70 -4.57 -2.35
C MET A 20 -2.59 -3.34 -2.34
N ALA A 21 -2.41 -2.46 -1.35
CA ALA A 21 -3.16 -1.21 -1.27
C ALA A 21 -2.87 -0.29 -2.46
N HIS A 22 -1.60 -0.21 -2.87
CA HIS A 22 -1.18 0.52 -4.06
C HIS A 22 -1.93 0.01 -5.29
N GLY A 23 -1.94 -1.31 -5.50
CA GLY A 23 -2.65 -1.91 -6.62
C GLY A 23 -4.14 -1.65 -6.61
N VAL A 24 -4.78 -1.79 -5.46
CA VAL A 24 -6.22 -1.52 -5.32
C VAL A 24 -6.54 -0.06 -5.67
N LEU A 25 -5.86 0.88 -5.04
CA LEU A 25 -6.17 2.30 -5.21
C LEU A 25 -5.93 2.75 -6.65
N GLN A 26 -4.81 2.36 -7.25
CA GLN A 26 -4.52 2.71 -8.64
C GLN A 26 -5.52 2.09 -9.61
N SER A 27 -6.03 0.89 -9.31
CA SER A 27 -7.04 0.24 -10.16
C SER A 27 -8.41 0.94 -10.12
N LEU A 28 -8.70 1.64 -9.02
CA LEU A 28 -9.96 2.37 -8.88
C LEU A 28 -9.99 3.63 -9.75
N ASP A 29 -8.83 4.25 -9.96
CA ASP A 29 -8.75 5.49 -10.74
C ASP A 29 -7.35 5.63 -11.36
N PRO A 30 -7.23 5.41 -12.68
CA PRO A 30 -5.94 5.54 -13.37
C PRO A 30 -5.38 6.96 -13.36
N ASN A 31 -6.20 7.97 -13.06
CA ASN A 31 -5.75 9.35 -13.00
C ASN A 31 -5.05 9.72 -11.70
N LEU A 32 -5.10 8.83 -10.69
CA LEU A 32 -4.35 9.05 -9.45
C LEU A 32 -2.87 8.74 -9.69
N GLU A 33 -2.00 9.45 -8.97
CA GLU A 33 -0.59 9.10 -8.89
C GLU A 33 -0.37 8.40 -7.56
N VAL A 34 -0.38 7.07 -7.58
CA VAL A 34 -0.23 6.25 -6.37
C VAL A 34 1.18 5.68 -6.31
N PHE A 35 1.79 5.82 -5.14
CA PHE A 35 3.13 5.29 -4.86
C PHE A 35 3.09 4.54 -3.54
N SER A 36 4.03 3.63 -3.35
CA SER A 36 4.18 2.94 -2.08
C SER A 36 5.64 2.79 -1.74
N ALA A 37 5.95 2.73 -0.45
CA ALA A 37 7.32 2.62 0.02
C ALA A 37 7.36 1.99 1.41
N GLY A 38 8.56 1.64 1.86
CA GLY A 38 8.78 1.08 3.17
C GLY A 38 9.88 1.79 3.92
N THR A 39 9.82 1.72 5.24
CA THR A 39 10.89 2.25 6.10
C THR A 39 12.09 1.31 6.11
N LYS A 40 11.85 0.01 5.86
CA LYS A 40 12.88 -1.02 5.71
C LYS A 40 12.46 -1.96 4.57
N PRO A 41 12.60 -1.52 3.30
CA PRO A 41 12.09 -2.29 2.17
C PRO A 41 12.82 -3.61 1.99
N THR A 42 12.05 -4.63 1.58
CA THR A 42 12.59 -5.94 1.21
C THR A 42 13.12 -5.88 -0.23
N GLU A 43 13.73 -6.99 -0.68
CA GLU A 43 14.28 -7.05 -2.04
C GLU A 43 13.20 -7.09 -3.13
N LYS A 44 12.06 -7.73 -2.83
CA LYS A 44 10.99 -7.91 -3.81
C LYS A 44 9.62 -7.94 -3.15
N VAL A 45 8.60 -7.73 -3.95
CA VAL A 45 7.21 -7.89 -3.53
C VAL A 45 6.96 -9.37 -3.21
N ASN A 46 6.21 -9.63 -2.14
CA ASN A 46 5.90 -11.00 -1.73
C ASN A 46 5.13 -11.72 -2.84
N PRO A 47 5.60 -12.89 -3.30
CA PRO A 47 4.94 -13.63 -4.37
C PRO A 47 3.49 -14.01 -4.05
N LYS A 48 3.16 -14.25 -2.79
CA LYS A 48 1.79 -14.56 -2.39
C LYS A 48 0.88 -13.35 -2.54
N ALA A 49 1.39 -12.14 -2.28
CA ALA A 49 0.65 -10.91 -2.53
C ALA A 49 0.37 -10.76 -4.03
N VAL A 50 1.37 -11.00 -4.87
CA VAL A 50 1.19 -10.97 -6.32
C VAL A 50 0.10 -11.94 -6.76
N LYS A 51 0.15 -13.17 -6.24
CA LYS A 51 -0.80 -14.23 -6.59
C LYS A 51 -2.24 -13.85 -6.24
N VAL A 52 -2.48 -13.43 -4.99
CA VAL A 52 -3.85 -13.13 -4.56
C VAL A 52 -4.41 -11.87 -5.21
N MET A 53 -3.57 -10.91 -5.55
CA MET A 53 -4.02 -9.74 -6.30
C MET A 53 -4.40 -10.11 -7.73
N ASN A 54 -3.63 -11.00 -8.35
CA ASN A 54 -3.95 -11.49 -9.70
C ASN A 54 -5.31 -12.20 -9.73
N GLU A 55 -5.71 -12.86 -8.64
CA GLU A 55 -7.00 -13.52 -8.53
C GLU A 55 -8.17 -12.55 -8.71
N ILE A 56 -7.98 -11.28 -8.39
CA ILE A 56 -9.01 -10.25 -8.54
C ILE A 56 -8.73 -9.30 -9.70
N GLY A 57 -7.84 -9.72 -10.61
CA GLY A 57 -7.56 -8.96 -11.83
C GLY A 57 -6.63 -7.77 -11.66
N ILE A 58 -5.91 -7.70 -10.56
CA ILE A 58 -4.95 -6.61 -10.31
C ILE A 58 -3.53 -7.18 -10.36
N ASP A 59 -2.75 -6.73 -11.34
CA ASP A 59 -1.38 -7.20 -11.53
C ASP A 59 -0.38 -6.28 -10.84
N ILE A 60 0.27 -6.77 -9.79
CA ILE A 60 1.35 -6.05 -9.11
C ILE A 60 2.71 -6.73 -9.32
N SER A 61 2.80 -7.65 -10.29
CA SER A 61 4.04 -8.40 -10.54
C SER A 61 5.20 -7.51 -11.00
N GLY A 62 4.90 -6.35 -11.58
CA GLY A 62 5.92 -5.40 -12.00
C GLY A 62 6.34 -4.41 -10.92
N HIS A 63 5.71 -4.45 -9.76
CA HIS A 63 6.05 -3.55 -8.65
C HIS A 63 7.34 -3.99 -7.97
N VAL A 64 8.08 -3.02 -7.44
CA VAL A 64 9.28 -3.28 -6.64
C VAL A 64 9.20 -2.47 -5.34
N PRO A 65 9.78 -2.99 -4.25
CA PRO A 65 9.83 -2.21 -3.01
C PRO A 65 10.73 -0.98 -3.15
N HIS A 66 10.31 0.12 -2.53
CA HIS A 66 11.06 1.36 -2.51
C HIS A 66 11.29 1.83 -1.09
N ASN A 67 12.41 2.50 -0.85
CA ASN A 67 12.67 3.13 0.44
C ASN A 67 11.94 4.47 0.49
N VAL A 68 11.27 4.76 1.60
CA VAL A 68 10.51 6.00 1.78
C VAL A 68 11.38 7.25 1.62
N ALA A 69 12.69 7.13 1.86
CA ALA A 69 13.62 8.26 1.69
C ALA A 69 13.60 8.85 0.28
N TYR A 70 13.24 8.07 -0.73
CA TYR A 70 13.11 8.58 -2.10
C TYR A 70 11.95 9.55 -2.26
N TYR A 71 11.02 9.59 -1.31
CA TYR A 71 9.78 10.35 -1.44
C TYR A 71 9.63 11.47 -0.41
N THR A 72 10.57 11.62 0.52
CA THR A 72 10.46 12.62 1.60
C THR A 72 10.67 14.05 1.13
N ASP A 73 11.23 14.25 -0.06
CA ASP A 73 11.43 15.58 -0.63
C ASP A 73 10.34 15.98 -1.63
N GLU A 74 9.28 15.17 -1.73
CA GLU A 74 8.16 15.44 -2.63
C GLU A 74 6.91 15.81 -1.83
N SER A 75 6.00 16.53 -2.49
CA SER A 75 4.71 16.90 -1.90
C SER A 75 3.69 15.79 -2.10
N TRP A 76 2.83 15.59 -1.10
CA TRP A 76 1.81 14.55 -1.13
C TRP A 76 0.46 15.13 -0.71
N ASP A 77 -0.61 14.70 -1.38
CA ASP A 77 -1.97 15.04 -0.93
C ASP A 77 -2.36 14.17 0.26
N TYR A 78 -1.94 12.90 0.22
CA TYR A 78 -2.18 11.95 1.31
C TYR A 78 -0.94 11.09 1.53
N VAL A 79 -0.61 10.87 2.79
CA VAL A 79 0.35 9.83 3.20
C VAL A 79 -0.43 8.87 4.08
N ILE A 80 -0.53 7.60 3.66
CA ILE A 80 -1.34 6.59 4.33
C ILE A 80 -0.44 5.48 4.84
N THR A 81 -0.40 5.28 6.16
CA THR A 81 0.33 4.15 6.74
C THR A 81 -0.63 2.97 6.91
N VAL A 82 -0.17 1.77 6.57
CA VAL A 82 -1.00 0.55 6.60
C VAL A 82 -0.50 -0.49 7.60
N CYS A 83 0.55 -0.18 8.33
CA CYS A 83 1.02 -1.02 9.44
C CYS A 83 1.49 -0.15 10.60
N GLY A 84 1.48 -0.72 11.82
CA GLY A 84 1.86 0.01 13.02
C GLY A 84 3.31 0.50 13.00
N GLY A 85 4.23 -0.32 12.47
CA GLY A 85 5.64 0.06 12.35
C GLY A 85 5.85 1.31 11.51
N ALA A 86 5.18 1.41 10.36
CA ALA A 86 5.28 2.59 9.51
C ALA A 86 4.66 3.82 10.17
N LYS A 87 3.58 3.64 10.93
CA LYS A 87 2.96 4.73 11.68
C LYS A 87 3.93 5.31 12.72
N GLU A 88 4.64 4.43 13.44
CA GLU A 88 5.56 4.83 14.51
C GLU A 88 6.86 5.40 13.99
N THR A 89 7.35 4.89 12.85
CA THR A 89 8.66 5.25 12.30
C THR A 89 8.56 6.11 11.04
N CYS A 90 7.38 6.66 10.76
CA CYS A 90 7.17 7.50 9.58
C CYS A 90 8.13 8.70 9.63
N PRO A 91 8.93 8.89 8.57
CA PRO A 91 9.91 9.98 8.58
C PRO A 91 9.26 11.36 8.44
N VAL A 92 10.04 12.39 8.71
CA VAL A 92 9.60 13.75 8.46
C VAL A 92 9.69 14.04 6.96
N PHE A 93 8.63 14.58 6.41
CA PHE A 93 8.61 15.01 5.01
C PHE A 93 9.02 16.46 4.92
N ASN A 94 9.88 16.78 3.95
CA ASN A 94 10.44 18.11 3.75
C ASN A 94 9.53 19.04 2.95
N ARG A 95 8.47 18.48 2.37
CA ARG A 95 7.48 19.23 1.60
C ARG A 95 6.09 19.00 2.18
N LYS A 96 5.12 19.69 1.63
CA LYS A 96 3.75 19.67 2.13
C LYS A 96 3.12 18.28 2.02
N VAL A 97 2.52 17.82 3.12
CA VAL A 97 1.64 16.66 3.15
C VAL A 97 0.24 17.18 3.53
N GLY A 98 -0.73 16.97 2.64
CA GLY A 98 -2.09 17.45 2.86
C GLY A 98 -2.75 16.79 4.07
N LYS A 99 -2.78 15.45 4.07
CA LYS A 99 -3.31 14.67 5.20
C LYS A 99 -2.48 13.41 5.44
N ARG A 100 -2.31 13.08 6.72
CA ARG A 100 -1.71 11.82 7.15
C ARG A 100 -2.80 10.96 7.75
N ILE A 101 -2.93 9.73 7.23
CA ILE A 101 -3.99 8.81 7.63
C ILE A 101 -3.37 7.45 7.97
N HIS A 102 -3.94 6.75 8.94
CA HIS A 102 -3.55 5.38 9.25
C HIS A 102 -4.74 4.46 9.00
N ILE A 103 -4.56 3.48 8.11
CA ILE A 103 -5.54 2.43 7.85
C ILE A 103 -4.79 1.11 8.01
N GLY A 104 -4.74 0.58 9.24
CA GLY A 104 -3.91 -0.57 9.57
C GLY A 104 -4.50 -1.91 9.19
N PHE A 105 -3.62 -2.86 8.85
CA PHE A 105 -3.99 -4.25 8.55
C PHE A 105 -2.99 -5.18 9.21
N ASP A 106 -3.46 -6.37 9.59
CA ASP A 106 -2.57 -7.41 10.08
C ASP A 106 -1.65 -7.89 8.95
N ASP A 107 -0.44 -8.30 9.33
CA ASP A 107 0.53 -8.78 8.34
C ASP A 107 0.30 -10.25 8.03
N PRO A 108 -0.21 -10.60 6.84
CA PRO A 108 -0.46 -12.00 6.51
C PRO A 108 0.83 -12.79 6.32
N SER A 109 1.96 -12.13 6.08
CA SER A 109 3.24 -12.82 5.91
C SER A 109 3.79 -13.40 7.21
N GLU A 110 3.26 -12.99 8.37
CA GLU A 110 3.64 -13.54 9.68
C GLU A 110 2.94 -14.87 9.99
N ILE A 111 1.90 -15.21 9.25
CA ILE A 111 1.16 -16.45 9.46
C ILE A 111 1.98 -17.61 8.93
N GLN A 112 2.13 -18.66 9.75
CA GLN A 112 2.86 -19.87 9.41
C GLN A 112 1.90 -21.03 9.26
N GLY A 113 2.30 -22.02 8.46
CA GLY A 113 1.50 -23.22 8.23
C GLY A 113 1.56 -23.66 6.77
N GLU A 114 0.61 -24.49 6.38
CA GLU A 114 0.52 -24.96 5.01
C GLU A 114 0.23 -23.80 4.06
N GLU A 115 0.62 -23.96 2.79
CA GLU A 115 0.46 -22.92 1.78
C GLU A 115 -0.97 -22.41 1.68
N GLU A 116 -1.96 -23.29 1.68
CA GLU A 116 -3.37 -22.89 1.58
C GLU A 116 -3.83 -22.08 2.79
N THR A 117 -3.34 -22.40 3.99
CA THR A 117 -3.64 -21.62 5.18
C THR A 117 -3.07 -20.21 5.07
N VAL A 118 -1.82 -20.10 4.62
CA VAL A 118 -1.16 -18.81 4.44
C VAL A 118 -1.84 -18.01 3.35
N LEU A 119 -2.17 -18.63 2.22
CA LEU A 119 -2.89 -17.97 1.12
C LEU A 119 -4.27 -17.48 1.55
N HIS A 120 -4.95 -18.25 2.40
CA HIS A 120 -6.25 -17.82 2.94
C HIS A 120 -6.11 -16.49 3.71
N GLU A 121 -5.05 -16.36 4.51
CA GLU A 121 -4.80 -15.12 5.25
C GLU A 121 -4.44 -13.97 4.30
N PHE A 122 -3.69 -14.23 3.24
CA PHE A 122 -3.39 -13.21 2.23
C PHE A 122 -4.67 -12.75 1.52
N ARG A 123 -5.57 -13.67 1.20
CA ARG A 123 -6.86 -13.35 0.57
C ARG A 123 -7.73 -12.52 1.50
N LYS A 124 -7.76 -12.87 2.77
CA LYS A 124 -8.51 -12.14 3.78
C LYS A 124 -8.00 -10.69 3.91
N THR A 125 -6.69 -10.52 4.02
CA THR A 125 -6.07 -9.19 4.09
C THR A 125 -6.32 -8.40 2.81
N ARG A 126 -6.18 -9.04 1.64
CA ARG A 126 -6.49 -8.42 0.34
C ARG A 126 -7.92 -7.87 0.31
N ASP A 127 -8.87 -8.66 0.76
CA ASP A 127 -10.29 -8.27 0.74
C ASP A 127 -10.57 -7.13 1.71
N GLU A 128 -9.93 -7.13 2.88
CA GLU A 128 -10.01 -6.01 3.84
C GLU A 128 -9.42 -4.73 3.25
N ILE A 129 -8.27 -4.83 2.60
CA ILE A 129 -7.62 -3.70 1.94
C ILE A 129 -8.51 -3.14 0.84
N LYS A 130 -9.08 -4.02 0.00
CA LYS A 130 -9.98 -3.61 -1.08
C LYS A 130 -11.18 -2.83 -0.53
N GLU A 131 -11.81 -3.36 0.51
CA GLU A 131 -12.96 -2.71 1.13
C GLU A 131 -12.60 -1.34 1.70
N GLN A 132 -11.54 -1.26 2.50
CA GLN A 132 -11.15 -0.02 3.18
C GLN A 132 -10.64 1.04 2.20
N PHE A 133 -9.86 0.67 1.20
CA PHE A 133 -9.35 1.62 0.23
C PHE A 133 -10.40 2.05 -0.78
N THR A 134 -11.37 1.19 -1.10
CA THR A 134 -12.52 1.60 -1.92
C THR A 134 -13.35 2.63 -1.18
N LYS A 135 -13.57 2.42 0.12
CA LYS A 135 -14.28 3.39 0.97
C LYS A 135 -13.52 4.70 1.04
N PHE A 136 -12.21 4.63 1.28
CA PHE A 136 -11.36 5.83 1.32
C PHE A 136 -11.46 6.62 0.02
N TYR A 137 -11.39 5.93 -1.12
CA TYR A 137 -11.49 6.56 -2.43
C TYR A 137 -12.84 7.26 -2.60
N ASN A 138 -13.92 6.57 -2.29
CA ASN A 138 -15.27 7.14 -2.45
C ASN A 138 -15.51 8.34 -1.54
N ASP A 139 -14.95 8.33 -0.33
CA ASP A 139 -15.16 9.39 0.65
C ASP A 139 -14.26 10.61 0.42
N ASN A 140 -13.10 10.44 -0.20
CA ASN A 140 -12.06 11.49 -0.24
C ASN A 140 -11.55 11.85 -1.63
N LEU A 141 -11.61 10.97 -2.60
CA LEU A 141 -10.94 11.16 -3.89
C LEU A 141 -11.88 11.17 -5.10
N ARG A 142 -13.08 10.68 -4.92
CA ARG A 142 -14.04 10.56 -5.99
C ARG A 142 -14.70 11.88 -6.35
#